data_7edf5731e9ee967f5cad66a888e8bece
#
_entry.id   7edf5731e9ee967f5cad66a888e8bece
#
_cell.length_a   1.000
_cell.length_b   1.000
_cell.length_c   1.000
_cell.angle_alpha   90.00
_cell.angle_beta   90.00
_cell.angle_gamma   90.00
#
_symmetry.space_group_name_H-M   'P 1'
#
loop_
_entity.id
_entity.type
_entity.pdbx_description
1 polymer ?
#
loop_
_entity_poly.entity_id
_entity_poly.type
_entity_poly.pdbx_seq_one_letter_code
_entity_poly.pdbx_strand_id
1 'polypeptide(L)'
;YFRYDAYKQYLSSYEVESGSEFQAAKDDKPSVPGMVLVAENDTLKLYTNTETTEIAVYEKESGNITYSNPVERDSDAIAAGVNAAELNATLTLTYYNAARNSATMNNYDMSIEKGQFTAESIENGIRYTYTLADLDSATGIVPLQITEERLQTLVLDKLDKKDARTVKAKFRLKDGVYKLNEKAQSSKVGMGKLNKLFEQAGYTADDYAVDMSETDEKENISFTIPIEYRLTENGLSVSVPTKEIEEKGGAVISRIRVLPFFGAAGTDADGYMFVPDGSGALINLNNGCKNAAYSQNIYGIDPVVQSYVVTEYTEDARIPVFGMKNGDSAFLGRITGGDALAIVNADVSGKLNSYNYVYPEFCVREIELLNMFGVSGNQADVPVLENDIYDENLTVCYSFLSGDEADYSGMAKCYRSQLIKEGVLKETNDTGDIPLYLDVLGGVETKKHVMGVPY
;
A
#
# COMPACT_ATOMS: atom_id res chain seq x y z
N TYR A 1 8.66 28.10 0.08
CA TYR A 1 10.10 28.10 0.46
C TYR A 1 10.29 27.97 1.99
N PHE A 2 9.51 28.63 2.85
CA PHE A 2 9.63 28.52 4.32
C PHE A 2 9.15 27.19 4.91
N ARG A 3 8.26 26.45 4.25
CA ARG A 3 7.77 25.14 4.71
C ARG A 3 8.81 24.02 4.59
N TYR A 4 9.63 24.05 3.55
CA TYR A 4 10.58 22.98 3.22
C TYR A 4 11.73 22.89 4.25
N ASP A 5 12.20 24.02 4.78
CA ASP A 5 13.32 24.01 5.73
C ASP A 5 12.91 23.61 7.16
N ALA A 6 11.71 24.00 7.61
CA ALA A 6 11.18 23.54 8.90
C ALA A 6 10.85 22.04 8.88
N TYR A 7 10.36 21.54 7.77
CA TYR A 7 10.06 20.12 7.55
C TYR A 7 11.33 19.28 7.43
N LYS A 8 12.36 19.76 6.74
CA LYS A 8 13.69 19.11 6.70
C LYS A 8 14.33 19.02 8.09
N GLN A 9 14.14 20.04 8.92
CA GLN A 9 14.69 20.05 10.29
C GLN A 9 13.99 19.04 11.19
N TYR A 10 12.70 18.80 11.00
CA TYR A 10 11.94 17.75 11.66
C TYR A 10 12.38 16.35 11.19
N LEU A 11 12.58 16.14 9.89
CA LEU A 11 13.01 14.86 9.30
C LEU A 11 14.49 14.54 9.60
N SER A 12 15.36 15.55 9.73
CA SER A 12 16.78 15.32 10.05
C SER A 12 17.01 14.86 11.50
N SER A 13 16.00 14.98 12.37
CA SER A 13 16.03 14.48 13.75
C SER A 13 15.55 13.03 13.89
N TYR A 14 15.10 12.40 12.81
CA TYR A 14 14.66 11.00 12.83
C TYR A 14 15.87 10.10 12.67
N GLU A 15 16.51 9.75 13.78
CA GLU A 15 17.48 8.65 13.82
C GLU A 15 16.70 7.34 13.72
N VAL A 16 17.16 6.44 12.84
CA VAL A 16 16.64 5.07 12.75
C VAL A 16 17.06 4.37 14.03
N GLU A 17 16.14 4.24 14.98
CA GLU A 17 16.37 3.42 16.15
C GLU A 17 16.36 1.95 15.74
N SER A 18 17.47 1.24 15.98
CA SER A 18 17.48 -0.21 15.93
C SER A 18 16.56 -0.74 17.04
N GLY A 19 15.40 -1.27 16.66
CA GLY A 19 14.44 -1.86 17.60
C GLY A 19 15.02 -3.12 18.26
N SER A 20 14.53 -3.43 19.45
CA SER A 20 14.74 -4.72 20.08
C SER A 20 13.62 -5.68 19.69
N GLU A 21 13.85 -7.00 19.79
CA GLU A 21 12.79 -7.99 19.63
C GLU A 21 11.54 -7.58 20.43
N PHE A 22 10.37 -7.70 19.80
CA PHE A 22 9.12 -7.23 20.39
C PHE A 22 8.83 -7.90 21.74
N GLN A 23 8.54 -7.08 22.73
CA GLN A 23 8.08 -7.51 24.04
C GLN A 23 6.79 -6.77 24.41
N ALA A 24 5.71 -7.53 24.59
CA ALA A 24 4.43 -6.97 25.01
C ALA A 24 4.55 -6.26 26.37
N ALA A 25 3.91 -5.11 26.49
CA ALA A 25 3.75 -4.43 27.76
C ALA A 25 2.82 -5.24 28.69
N LYS A 26 3.02 -5.08 29.99
CA LYS A 26 2.19 -5.77 30.97
C LYS A 26 0.78 -5.18 30.99
N ASP A 27 -0.22 -6.01 30.71
CA ASP A 27 -1.64 -5.67 30.84
C ASP A 27 -2.38 -6.81 31.53
N ASP A 28 -2.74 -6.61 32.79
CA ASP A 28 -3.43 -7.63 33.62
C ASP A 28 -4.90 -7.82 33.19
N LYS A 29 -5.48 -6.86 32.45
CA LYS A 29 -6.85 -6.92 31.93
C LYS A 29 -6.90 -6.28 30.52
N PRO A 30 -6.57 -7.06 29.48
CA PRO A 30 -6.62 -6.56 28.11
C PRO A 30 -8.01 -6.02 27.75
N SER A 31 -8.05 -4.78 27.23
CA SER A 31 -9.29 -4.15 26.76
C SER A 31 -9.70 -4.68 25.39
N VAL A 32 -8.75 -5.25 24.63
CA VAL A 32 -8.97 -5.83 23.30
C VAL A 32 -8.70 -7.34 23.35
N PRO A 33 -9.74 -8.19 23.23
CA PRO A 33 -9.57 -9.65 23.27
C PRO A 33 -8.65 -10.16 22.16
N GLY A 34 -7.76 -11.09 22.50
CA GLY A 34 -6.86 -11.73 21.52
C GLY A 34 -5.67 -10.89 21.07
N MET A 35 -5.49 -9.70 21.64
CA MET A 35 -4.37 -8.84 21.34
C MET A 35 -3.53 -8.55 22.59
N VAL A 36 -2.27 -8.21 22.40
CA VAL A 36 -1.32 -7.84 23.45
C VAL A 36 -1.08 -6.32 23.44
N LEU A 37 -0.86 -5.76 24.63
CA LEU A 37 -0.57 -4.33 24.79
C LEU A 37 0.83 -4.03 24.23
N VAL A 38 0.90 -3.04 23.36
CA VAL A 38 2.16 -2.49 22.79
C VAL A 38 2.64 -1.32 23.63
N ALA A 39 1.78 -0.31 23.75
CA ALA A 39 2.07 0.94 24.44
C ALA A 39 0.79 1.56 24.99
N GLU A 40 0.91 2.41 26.02
CA GLU A 40 -0.19 3.23 26.51
C GLU A 40 0.29 4.64 26.90
N ASN A 41 -0.59 5.60 26.75
CA ASN A 41 -0.45 6.95 27.26
C ASN A 41 -1.66 7.33 28.12
N ASP A 42 -1.84 8.59 28.45
CA ASP A 42 -2.93 9.02 29.33
C ASP A 42 -4.33 8.74 28.74
N THR A 43 -4.49 8.77 27.43
CA THR A 43 -5.78 8.69 26.73
C THR A 43 -6.00 7.41 25.96
N LEU A 44 -4.95 6.76 25.46
CA LEU A 44 -5.01 5.65 24.53
C LEU A 44 -4.20 4.44 24.98
N LYS A 45 -4.61 3.27 24.48
CA LYS A 45 -3.80 2.03 24.49
C LYS A 45 -3.69 1.51 23.05
N LEU A 46 -2.48 1.14 22.65
CA LEU A 46 -2.20 0.45 21.38
C LEU A 46 -2.04 -1.04 21.64
N TYR A 47 -2.79 -1.83 20.95
CA TYR A 47 -2.72 -3.29 20.98
C TYR A 47 -2.30 -3.84 19.62
N THR A 48 -1.72 -5.04 19.61
CA THR A 48 -1.44 -5.79 18.39
C THR A 48 -1.74 -7.27 18.55
N ASN A 49 -2.11 -7.91 17.44
CA ASN A 49 -2.11 -9.36 17.32
C ASN A 49 -0.75 -9.79 16.73
N THR A 50 0.05 -10.52 17.48
CA THR A 50 1.41 -10.91 17.07
C THR A 50 1.46 -11.95 15.96
N GLU A 51 0.35 -12.63 15.67
CA GLU A 51 0.25 -13.63 14.61
C GLU A 51 -0.22 -12.99 13.28
N THR A 52 -1.23 -12.10 13.34
CA THR A 52 -1.81 -11.46 12.17
C THR A 52 -1.29 -10.04 11.93
N THR A 53 -0.47 -9.52 12.85
CA THR A 53 0.12 -8.16 12.83
C THR A 53 -0.89 -7.01 12.83
N GLU A 54 -2.16 -7.32 13.02
CA GLU A 54 -3.22 -6.33 13.17
C GLU A 54 -3.01 -5.49 14.41
N ILE A 55 -3.48 -4.25 14.34
CA ILE A 55 -3.47 -3.34 15.49
C ILE A 55 -4.88 -2.92 15.88
N ALA A 56 -5.04 -2.52 17.13
CA ALA A 56 -6.22 -1.87 17.64
C ALA A 56 -5.85 -0.72 18.59
N VAL A 57 -6.59 0.37 18.50
CA VAL A 57 -6.47 1.51 19.42
C VAL A 57 -7.70 1.54 20.32
N TYR A 58 -7.48 1.50 21.62
CA TYR A 58 -8.51 1.63 22.63
C TYR A 58 -8.46 3.02 23.26
N GLU A 59 -9.57 3.73 23.22
CA GLU A 59 -9.76 5.02 23.86
C GLU A 59 -10.20 4.82 25.32
N LYS A 60 -9.42 5.31 26.28
CA LYS A 60 -9.67 5.07 27.71
C LYS A 60 -10.93 5.76 28.25
N GLU A 61 -11.28 6.92 27.70
CA GLU A 61 -12.41 7.73 28.15
C GLU A 61 -13.74 7.20 27.60
N SER A 62 -13.83 6.98 26.31
CA SER A 62 -15.06 6.54 25.65
C SER A 62 -15.24 5.01 25.70
N GLY A 63 -14.14 4.27 25.82
CA GLY A 63 -14.14 2.81 25.69
C GLY A 63 -14.22 2.30 24.26
N ASN A 64 -14.13 3.20 23.27
CA ASN A 64 -14.17 2.83 21.85
C ASN A 64 -12.90 2.10 21.44
N ILE A 65 -13.04 1.21 20.45
CA ILE A 65 -11.92 0.46 19.86
C ILE A 65 -11.95 0.69 18.36
N THR A 66 -10.83 1.17 17.81
CA THR A 66 -10.63 1.27 16.36
C THR A 66 -9.64 0.19 15.92
N TYR A 67 -10.06 -0.71 15.03
CA TYR A 67 -9.26 -1.80 14.51
C TYR A 67 -8.64 -1.44 13.16
N SER A 68 -7.46 -2.01 12.87
CA SER A 68 -6.82 -1.90 11.54
C SER A 68 -7.59 -2.64 10.45
N ASN A 69 -8.29 -3.71 10.82
CA ASN A 69 -9.02 -4.58 9.91
C ASN A 69 -10.42 -4.88 10.47
N PRO A 70 -11.44 -5.12 9.63
CA PRO A 70 -12.77 -5.47 10.09
C PRO A 70 -12.77 -6.77 10.92
N VAL A 71 -13.38 -6.74 12.10
CA VAL A 71 -13.37 -7.90 13.03
C VAL A 71 -14.17 -9.08 12.46
N GLU A 72 -15.27 -8.83 11.77
CA GLU A 72 -16.17 -9.87 11.24
C GLU A 72 -15.90 -10.24 9.77
N ARG A 73 -14.71 -9.92 9.24
CA ARG A 73 -14.35 -10.10 7.83
C ARG A 73 -14.45 -11.53 7.31
N ASP A 74 -14.22 -12.52 8.16
CA ASP A 74 -14.31 -13.93 7.80
C ASP A 74 -15.74 -14.37 7.46
N SER A 75 -16.74 -13.62 7.94
CA SER A 75 -18.15 -13.82 7.67
C SER A 75 -18.71 -12.91 6.57
N ASP A 76 -17.85 -12.15 5.88
CA ASP A 76 -18.26 -11.25 4.80
C ASP A 76 -18.93 -12.02 3.66
N ALA A 77 -20.18 -11.67 3.34
CA ALA A 77 -20.99 -12.37 2.35
C ALA A 77 -20.66 -11.97 0.90
N ILE A 78 -19.86 -10.89 0.70
CA ILE A 78 -19.60 -10.27 -0.61
C ILE A 78 -18.15 -10.53 -1.02
N ALA A 79 -17.20 -10.33 -0.10
CA ALA A 79 -15.79 -10.47 -0.40
C ALA A 79 -15.43 -11.91 -0.77
N ALA A 80 -14.72 -12.10 -1.88
CA ALA A 80 -14.26 -13.40 -2.33
C ALA A 80 -12.88 -13.29 -2.99
N GLY A 81 -12.07 -14.35 -2.88
CA GLY A 81 -10.75 -14.41 -3.49
C GLY A 81 -9.84 -13.26 -3.03
N VAL A 82 -9.32 -12.47 -3.96
CA VAL A 82 -8.41 -11.36 -3.66
C VAL A 82 -9.05 -10.33 -2.73
N ASN A 83 -10.35 -10.03 -2.90
CA ASN A 83 -11.02 -9.05 -2.04
C ASN A 83 -11.16 -9.54 -0.58
N ALA A 84 -11.33 -10.84 -0.36
CA ALA A 84 -11.36 -11.42 0.98
C ALA A 84 -9.96 -11.39 1.63
N ALA A 85 -8.91 -11.66 0.85
CA ALA A 85 -7.53 -11.55 1.31
C ALA A 85 -7.15 -10.11 1.68
N GLU A 86 -7.57 -9.14 0.88
CA GLU A 86 -7.34 -7.69 1.15
C GLU A 86 -7.92 -7.25 2.51
N LEU A 87 -9.06 -7.80 2.95
CA LEU A 87 -9.65 -7.49 4.27
C LEU A 87 -8.74 -7.85 5.45
N ASN A 88 -7.80 -8.76 5.25
CA ASN A 88 -6.81 -9.17 6.24
C ASN A 88 -5.50 -8.37 6.17
N ALA A 89 -5.32 -7.58 5.10
CA ALA A 89 -4.09 -6.86 4.86
C ALA A 89 -4.06 -5.49 5.55
N THR A 90 -2.91 -5.13 6.09
CA THR A 90 -2.63 -3.77 6.61
C THR A 90 -1.78 -2.95 5.63
N LEU A 91 -1.20 -3.60 4.62
CA LEU A 91 -0.37 -2.98 3.61
C LEU A 91 -0.51 -3.70 2.28
N THR A 92 -0.72 -2.95 1.20
CA THR A 92 -0.79 -3.48 -0.18
C THR A 92 0.09 -2.67 -1.11
N LEU A 93 0.84 -3.36 -1.95
CA LEU A 93 1.74 -2.78 -2.93
C LEU A 93 1.18 -2.91 -4.33
N THR A 94 1.39 -1.89 -5.15
CA THR A 94 1.40 -1.99 -6.60
C THR A 94 2.84 -1.87 -7.09
N TYR A 95 3.28 -2.80 -7.92
CA TYR A 95 4.65 -2.83 -8.43
C TYR A 95 4.67 -3.15 -9.92
N TYR A 96 5.78 -2.84 -10.57
CA TYR A 96 6.06 -3.23 -11.95
C TYR A 96 7.23 -4.21 -11.99
N ASN A 97 7.06 -5.31 -12.70
CA ASN A 97 8.13 -6.27 -12.92
C ASN A 97 9.09 -5.80 -14.03
N ALA A 98 10.17 -6.55 -14.26
CA ALA A 98 11.16 -6.24 -15.30
C ALA A 98 10.57 -6.15 -16.73
N ALA A 99 9.43 -6.80 -16.98
CA ALA A 99 8.71 -6.72 -18.25
C ALA A 99 7.72 -5.53 -18.32
N ARG A 100 7.73 -4.65 -17.33
CA ARG A 100 6.84 -3.48 -17.20
C ARG A 100 5.35 -3.83 -17.05
N ASN A 101 5.03 -5.02 -16.57
CA ASN A 101 3.67 -5.38 -16.21
C ASN A 101 3.42 -5.02 -14.74
N SER A 102 2.29 -4.35 -14.48
CA SER A 102 1.87 -4.06 -13.11
C SER A 102 1.24 -5.28 -12.45
N ALA A 103 1.45 -5.41 -11.15
CA ALA A 103 0.80 -6.38 -10.28
C ALA A 103 0.67 -5.84 -8.86
N THR A 104 -0.11 -6.50 -8.03
CA THR A 104 -0.30 -6.16 -6.62
C THR A 104 0.15 -7.31 -5.71
N MET A 105 0.66 -6.96 -4.55
CA MET A 105 0.92 -7.87 -3.43
C MET A 105 0.43 -7.24 -2.15
N ASN A 106 -0.22 -8.00 -1.27
CA ASN A 106 -0.54 -7.57 0.07
C ASN A 106 0.34 -8.29 1.10
N ASN A 107 0.47 -7.70 2.29
CA ASN A 107 1.31 -8.27 3.35
C ASN A 107 0.71 -9.52 3.98
N TYR A 108 -0.61 -9.73 3.92
CA TYR A 108 -1.24 -10.92 4.48
C TYR A 108 -0.84 -12.18 3.70
N ASP A 109 -1.19 -12.26 2.42
CA ASP A 109 -0.92 -13.44 1.57
C ASP A 109 0.57 -13.69 1.36
N MET A 110 1.37 -12.61 1.23
CA MET A 110 2.76 -12.70 0.76
C MET A 110 3.80 -12.66 1.87
N SER A 111 3.40 -12.38 3.11
CA SER A 111 4.31 -12.29 4.24
C SER A 111 3.75 -12.96 5.50
N ILE A 112 2.56 -12.56 5.98
CA ILE A 112 2.02 -12.98 7.28
C ILE A 112 1.67 -14.47 7.27
N GLU A 113 0.88 -14.95 6.31
CA GLU A 113 0.54 -16.38 6.19
C GLU A 113 1.76 -17.30 6.01
N LYS A 114 2.86 -16.73 5.52
CA LYS A 114 4.13 -17.44 5.31
C LYS A 114 5.12 -17.31 6.47
N GLY A 115 4.76 -16.54 7.51
CA GLY A 115 5.66 -16.25 8.64
C GLY A 115 6.90 -15.46 8.26
N GLN A 116 6.82 -14.61 7.21
CA GLN A 116 7.94 -13.85 6.66
C GLN A 116 7.91 -12.40 7.14
N PHE A 117 7.84 -12.21 8.44
CA PHE A 117 7.89 -10.87 9.06
C PHE A 117 8.63 -10.90 10.38
N THR A 118 9.09 -9.75 10.81
CA THR A 118 9.65 -9.53 12.15
C THR A 118 8.87 -8.45 12.89
N ALA A 119 8.90 -8.52 14.21
CA ALA A 119 8.29 -7.53 15.10
C ALA A 119 9.35 -7.02 16.07
N GLU A 120 9.44 -5.70 16.21
CA GLU A 120 10.40 -5.02 17.07
C GLU A 120 9.69 -4.00 17.96
N SER A 121 10.08 -3.93 19.22
CA SER A 121 9.65 -2.85 20.11
C SER A 121 10.40 -1.57 19.77
N ILE A 122 9.65 -0.49 19.57
CA ILE A 122 10.17 0.85 19.38
C ILE A 122 9.59 1.78 20.44
N GLU A 123 10.09 2.99 20.56
CA GLU A 123 9.58 3.94 21.54
C GLU A 123 8.09 4.21 21.32
N ASN A 124 7.29 3.97 22.36
CA ASN A 124 5.83 4.10 22.36
C ASN A 124 5.10 3.31 21.25
N GLY A 125 5.68 2.21 20.76
CA GLY A 125 5.11 1.53 19.62
C GLY A 125 5.73 0.19 19.25
N ILE A 126 5.37 -0.26 18.06
CA ILE A 126 5.85 -1.48 17.45
C ILE A 126 6.20 -1.23 15.98
N ARG A 127 7.24 -1.89 15.53
CA ARG A 127 7.65 -1.94 14.12
C ARG A 127 7.48 -3.35 13.61
N TYR A 128 6.78 -3.50 12.49
CA TYR A 128 6.76 -4.72 11.70
C TYR A 128 7.59 -4.52 10.44
N THR A 129 8.41 -5.51 10.11
CA THR A 129 9.12 -5.55 8.82
C THR A 129 8.65 -6.77 8.05
N TYR A 130 7.97 -6.55 6.94
CA TYR A 130 7.41 -7.59 6.09
C TYR A 130 8.36 -7.92 4.95
N THR A 131 8.53 -9.20 4.66
CA THR A 131 9.13 -9.68 3.41
C THR A 131 8.01 -10.22 2.52
N LEU A 132 7.57 -9.42 1.56
CA LEU A 132 6.55 -9.81 0.58
C LEU A 132 7.25 -10.52 -0.58
N ALA A 133 7.13 -11.81 -0.61
CA ALA A 133 7.69 -12.64 -1.66
C ALA A 133 6.75 -13.80 -1.98
N ASP A 134 6.51 -14.03 -3.27
CA ASP A 134 5.87 -15.27 -3.69
C ASP A 134 6.96 -16.36 -3.84
N LEU A 135 7.49 -16.80 -2.71
CA LEU A 135 8.51 -17.86 -2.66
C LEU A 135 7.91 -19.20 -3.12
N ASP A 136 6.57 -19.36 -3.05
CA ASP A 136 5.88 -20.56 -3.58
C ASP A 136 5.69 -20.48 -5.10
N SER A 137 5.86 -19.31 -5.73
CA SER A 137 5.92 -19.15 -7.19
C SER A 137 7.29 -19.45 -7.78
N ALA A 138 8.31 -19.62 -6.93
CA ALA A 138 9.44 -20.42 -7.34
C ALA A 138 8.88 -21.69 -7.97
N THR A 139 9.42 -22.09 -9.07
CA THR A 139 9.01 -23.21 -9.94
C THR A 139 8.73 -24.53 -9.18
N GLY A 140 8.61 -24.51 -7.84
CA GLY A 140 8.64 -25.68 -6.98
C GLY A 140 9.96 -26.39 -7.19
N ILE A 141 9.90 -27.69 -7.47
CA ILE A 141 11.08 -28.47 -7.87
C ILE A 141 11.33 -28.45 -9.39
N VAL A 142 10.56 -27.67 -10.19
CA VAL A 142 10.78 -27.60 -11.64
C VAL A 142 11.87 -26.58 -11.95
N PRO A 143 13.05 -26.99 -12.47
CA PRO A 143 14.13 -26.07 -12.74
C PRO A 143 13.85 -25.17 -13.96
N LEU A 144 14.37 -23.94 -13.94
CA LEU A 144 14.29 -23.04 -15.09
C LEU A 144 15.11 -23.53 -16.28
N GLN A 145 16.15 -24.28 -16.02
CA GLN A 145 16.95 -24.99 -17.01
C GLN A 145 17.41 -26.33 -16.46
N ILE A 146 17.60 -27.29 -17.36
CA ILE A 146 18.07 -28.64 -17.03
C ILE A 146 18.76 -29.20 -18.26
N THR A 147 19.88 -29.89 -18.08
CA THR A 147 20.56 -30.54 -19.21
C THR A 147 19.69 -31.61 -19.85
N GLU A 148 19.87 -31.86 -21.16
CA GLU A 148 19.10 -32.87 -21.88
C GLU A 148 19.24 -34.25 -21.24
N GLU A 149 20.47 -34.62 -20.81
CA GLU A 149 20.73 -35.88 -20.14
C GLU A 149 19.98 -36.02 -18.83
N ARG A 150 20.02 -34.99 -17.97
CA ARG A 150 19.36 -35.00 -16.66
C ARG A 150 17.84 -34.99 -16.79
N LEU A 151 17.28 -34.16 -17.68
CA LEU A 151 15.84 -34.17 -17.92
C LEU A 151 15.37 -35.56 -18.40
N GLN A 152 16.13 -36.17 -19.29
CA GLN A 152 15.80 -37.50 -19.82
C GLN A 152 15.82 -38.57 -18.70
N THR A 153 16.90 -38.64 -17.94
CA THR A 153 17.14 -39.71 -16.97
C THR A 153 16.38 -39.53 -15.65
N LEU A 154 16.26 -38.28 -15.17
CA LEU A 154 15.63 -38.01 -13.89
C LEU A 154 14.12 -37.83 -13.99
N VAL A 155 13.58 -37.43 -15.13
CA VAL A 155 12.17 -37.08 -15.27
C VAL A 155 11.49 -37.89 -16.39
N LEU A 156 11.93 -37.76 -17.65
CA LEU A 156 11.18 -38.29 -18.80
C LEU A 156 11.11 -39.81 -18.83
N ASP A 157 12.19 -40.50 -18.46
CA ASP A 157 12.25 -41.99 -18.45
C ASP A 157 11.44 -42.62 -17.31
N LYS A 158 11.07 -41.80 -16.30
CA LYS A 158 10.30 -42.24 -15.13
C LYS A 158 8.80 -41.96 -15.27
N LEU A 159 8.40 -41.24 -16.32
CA LEU A 159 7.02 -40.88 -16.59
C LEU A 159 6.44 -41.72 -17.73
N ASP A 160 5.12 -41.84 -17.80
CA ASP A 160 4.48 -42.41 -18.96
C ASP A 160 4.68 -41.53 -20.22
N LYS A 161 4.42 -42.13 -21.42
CA LYS A 161 4.66 -41.43 -22.70
C LYS A 161 3.85 -40.13 -22.86
N LYS A 162 2.68 -40.01 -22.22
CA LYS A 162 1.80 -38.84 -22.31
C LYS A 162 2.34 -37.74 -21.44
N ASP A 163 2.70 -38.07 -20.23
CA ASP A 163 3.20 -37.12 -19.21
C ASP A 163 4.61 -36.64 -19.59
N ALA A 164 5.48 -37.50 -20.06
CA ALA A 164 6.79 -37.12 -20.60
C ALA A 164 6.67 -36.11 -21.77
N ARG A 165 5.69 -36.30 -22.69
CA ARG A 165 5.42 -35.32 -23.74
C ARG A 165 4.91 -33.98 -23.17
N THR A 166 4.10 -34.04 -22.14
CA THR A 166 3.57 -32.84 -21.47
C THR A 166 4.70 -32.04 -20.85
N VAL A 167 5.63 -32.66 -20.14
CA VAL A 167 6.84 -32.03 -19.61
C VAL A 167 7.66 -31.43 -20.73
N LYS A 168 8.03 -32.25 -21.73
CA LYS A 168 8.91 -31.82 -22.84
C LYS A 168 8.35 -30.63 -23.63
N ALA A 169 7.03 -30.54 -23.79
CA ALA A 169 6.35 -29.41 -24.45
C ALA A 169 6.45 -28.08 -23.72
N LYS A 170 6.79 -28.10 -22.44
CA LYS A 170 6.96 -26.90 -21.62
C LYS A 170 8.38 -26.36 -21.59
N PHE A 171 9.32 -27.11 -22.14
CA PHE A 171 10.73 -26.73 -22.26
C PHE A 171 11.13 -26.54 -23.72
N ARG A 172 12.13 -25.70 -23.93
CA ARG A 172 12.76 -25.48 -25.25
C ARG A 172 14.21 -25.89 -25.19
N LEU A 173 14.61 -26.84 -26.04
CA LEU A 173 16.00 -27.30 -26.16
C LEU A 173 16.83 -26.25 -26.94
N LYS A 174 17.93 -25.82 -26.36
CA LYS A 174 18.95 -25.02 -27.01
C LYS A 174 20.32 -25.42 -26.45
N ASP A 175 21.26 -25.74 -27.34
CA ASP A 175 22.67 -26.06 -27.01
C ASP A 175 22.84 -27.15 -25.93
N GLY A 176 21.99 -28.21 -25.98
CA GLY A 176 22.00 -29.33 -25.02
C GLY A 176 21.36 -29.05 -23.66
N VAL A 177 20.73 -27.88 -23.48
CA VAL A 177 20.01 -27.50 -22.27
C VAL A 177 18.54 -27.20 -22.58
N TYR A 178 17.65 -27.81 -21.83
CA TYR A 178 16.22 -27.48 -21.84
C TYR A 178 15.96 -26.27 -20.95
N LYS A 179 15.41 -25.18 -21.51
CA LYS A 179 14.96 -24.00 -20.78
C LYS A 179 13.43 -23.97 -20.69
N LEU A 180 12.90 -23.70 -19.51
CA LEU A 180 11.46 -23.62 -19.28
C LEU A 180 10.87 -22.41 -20.02
N ASN A 181 9.78 -22.62 -20.76
CA ASN A 181 9.13 -21.55 -21.54
C ASN A 181 8.52 -20.50 -20.63
N GLU A 182 8.69 -19.21 -20.95
CA GLU A 182 8.13 -18.08 -20.19
C GLU A 182 6.61 -18.16 -20.00
N LYS A 183 5.87 -18.64 -21.04
CA LYS A 183 4.43 -18.90 -20.93
C LYS A 183 4.07 -20.02 -19.95
N ALA A 184 4.97 -20.97 -19.72
CA ALA A 184 4.77 -22.02 -18.72
C ALA A 184 5.04 -21.46 -17.32
N GLN A 185 6.08 -20.64 -17.15
CA GLN A 185 6.42 -19.99 -15.88
C GLN A 185 5.29 -19.10 -15.36
N SER A 186 4.63 -18.33 -16.23
CA SER A 186 3.56 -17.41 -15.85
C SER A 186 2.21 -18.09 -15.57
N SER A 187 2.10 -19.40 -15.77
CA SER A 187 0.85 -20.15 -15.56
C SER A 187 0.87 -20.92 -14.24
N LYS A 188 0.26 -20.40 -13.17
CA LYS A 188 0.15 -21.10 -11.86
C LYS A 188 -0.40 -22.53 -12.02
N VAL A 189 -1.46 -22.73 -12.81
CA VAL A 189 -2.05 -24.05 -13.07
C VAL A 189 -1.08 -24.94 -13.87
N GLY A 190 -0.36 -24.36 -14.83
CA GLY A 190 0.65 -25.05 -15.63
C GLY A 190 1.83 -25.52 -14.80
N MET A 191 2.35 -24.64 -13.95
CA MET A 191 3.46 -24.95 -13.04
C MET A 191 3.07 -25.99 -11.98
N GLY A 192 1.87 -25.87 -11.38
CA GLY A 192 1.39 -26.88 -10.43
C GLY A 192 1.26 -28.29 -11.04
N LYS A 193 0.90 -28.39 -12.32
CA LYS A 193 0.90 -29.69 -13.05
C LYS A 193 2.32 -30.19 -13.30
N LEU A 194 3.23 -29.30 -13.69
CA LEU A 194 4.64 -29.68 -13.90
C LEU A 194 5.29 -30.16 -12.61
N ASN A 195 5.09 -29.46 -11.49
CA ASN A 195 5.60 -29.87 -10.20
C ASN A 195 5.16 -31.27 -9.81
N LYS A 196 3.85 -31.58 -9.94
CA LYS A 196 3.35 -32.93 -9.69
C LYS A 196 4.01 -34.01 -10.56
N LEU A 197 4.32 -33.68 -11.80
CA LEU A 197 5.00 -34.62 -12.70
C LEU A 197 6.49 -34.81 -12.33
N PHE A 198 7.17 -33.76 -11.90
CA PHE A 198 8.54 -33.85 -11.40
C PHE A 198 8.61 -34.64 -10.09
N GLU A 199 7.68 -34.38 -9.14
CA GLU A 199 7.53 -35.17 -7.92
C GLU A 199 7.24 -36.65 -8.20
N GLN A 200 6.30 -36.93 -9.14
CA GLN A 200 5.96 -38.28 -9.56
C GLN A 200 7.16 -39.01 -10.18
N ALA A 201 8.02 -38.30 -10.91
CA ALA A 201 9.29 -38.83 -11.41
C ALA A 201 10.33 -39.07 -10.32
N GLY A 202 10.10 -38.60 -9.09
CA GLY A 202 11.06 -38.68 -8.00
C GLY A 202 12.22 -37.68 -8.10
N TYR A 203 12.01 -36.57 -8.82
CA TYR A 203 12.95 -35.47 -8.84
C TYR A 203 12.91 -34.74 -7.51
N THR A 204 14.07 -34.44 -6.93
CA THR A 204 14.20 -33.97 -5.54
C THR A 204 14.64 -32.51 -5.48
N ALA A 205 14.56 -31.90 -4.28
CA ALA A 205 15.08 -30.56 -4.03
C ALA A 205 16.62 -30.50 -4.24
N ASP A 206 17.34 -31.61 -3.98
CA ASP A 206 18.78 -31.68 -4.23
C ASP A 206 19.07 -31.69 -5.75
N ASP A 207 18.27 -32.39 -6.55
CA ASP A 207 18.36 -32.35 -8.01
C ASP A 207 18.10 -30.94 -8.55
N TYR A 208 17.08 -30.26 -7.99
CA TYR A 208 16.78 -28.88 -8.33
C TYR A 208 17.94 -27.95 -8.03
N ALA A 209 18.55 -28.06 -6.85
CA ALA A 209 19.68 -27.25 -6.47
C ALA A 209 20.88 -27.43 -7.41
N VAL A 210 21.13 -28.65 -7.89
CA VAL A 210 22.16 -28.94 -8.88
C VAL A 210 21.87 -28.27 -10.21
N ASP A 211 20.64 -28.39 -10.72
CA ASP A 211 20.28 -27.85 -12.05
C ASP A 211 20.15 -26.31 -12.03
N MET A 212 19.90 -25.71 -10.85
CA MET A 212 19.85 -24.26 -10.67
C MET A 212 21.21 -23.64 -10.36
N SER A 213 22.23 -24.42 -9.93
CA SER A 213 23.54 -23.90 -9.55
C SER A 213 24.33 -23.23 -10.69
N GLU A 214 23.98 -23.48 -11.95
CA GLU A 214 24.59 -22.89 -13.15
C GLU A 214 23.70 -21.82 -13.81
N THR A 215 22.56 -21.47 -13.21
CA THR A 215 21.74 -20.36 -13.68
C THR A 215 22.23 -19.06 -13.04
N ASP A 216 22.32 -17.98 -13.86
CA ASP A 216 22.14 -16.64 -13.33
C ASP A 216 20.75 -16.66 -12.67
N GLU A 217 20.68 -16.83 -11.35
CA GLU A 217 19.44 -16.79 -10.59
C GLU A 217 18.75 -15.49 -10.95
N LYS A 218 17.65 -15.55 -11.70
CA LYS A 218 16.72 -14.45 -11.70
C LYS A 218 16.22 -14.39 -10.26
N GLU A 219 16.77 -13.46 -9.52
CA GLU A 219 16.37 -13.17 -8.16
C GLU A 219 14.84 -13.08 -8.10
N ASN A 220 14.21 -13.87 -7.24
CA ASN A 220 12.76 -13.85 -7.09
C ASN A 220 12.30 -12.45 -6.70
N ILE A 221 11.18 -12.01 -7.26
CA ILE A 221 10.59 -10.73 -6.89
C ILE A 221 10.27 -10.78 -5.40
N SER A 222 10.89 -9.88 -4.64
CA SER A 222 10.60 -9.69 -3.23
C SER A 222 10.77 -8.24 -2.81
N PHE A 223 9.99 -7.85 -1.80
CA PHE A 223 10.02 -6.52 -1.21
C PHE A 223 10.12 -6.64 0.30
N THR A 224 11.09 -5.96 0.89
CA THR A 224 11.19 -5.82 2.36
C THR A 224 10.66 -4.43 2.73
N ILE A 225 9.64 -4.38 3.58
CA ILE A 225 8.95 -3.12 3.89
C ILE A 225 8.69 -3.02 5.39
N PRO A 226 9.28 -2.03 6.06
CA PRO A 226 8.96 -1.71 7.43
C PRO A 226 7.71 -0.84 7.54
N ILE A 227 6.93 -1.06 8.60
CA ILE A 227 5.85 -0.18 9.03
C ILE A 227 5.91 0.00 10.54
N GLU A 228 5.76 1.22 10.99
CA GLU A 228 5.82 1.60 12.39
C GLU A 228 4.48 2.13 12.88
N TYR A 229 4.07 1.67 14.05
CA TYR A 229 2.89 2.13 14.77
C TYR A 229 3.32 2.71 16.10
N ARG A 230 3.11 4.01 16.32
CA ARG A 230 3.51 4.72 17.55
C ARG A 230 2.34 5.49 18.15
N LEU A 231 2.14 5.37 19.45
CA LEU A 231 1.28 6.31 20.16
C LEU A 231 1.97 7.66 20.29
N THR A 232 1.25 8.69 19.90
CA THR A 232 1.61 10.09 20.11
C THR A 232 0.80 10.66 21.27
N GLU A 233 1.10 11.91 21.67
CA GLU A 233 0.33 12.59 22.72
C GLU A 233 -1.19 12.60 22.43
N ASN A 234 -1.58 12.72 21.15
CA ASN A 234 -2.97 12.95 20.76
C ASN A 234 -3.50 11.92 19.74
N GLY A 235 -2.85 10.78 19.57
CA GLY A 235 -3.32 9.80 18.59
C GLY A 235 -2.33 8.70 18.28
N LEU A 236 -2.50 8.12 17.09
CA LEU A 236 -1.65 7.08 16.52
C LEU A 236 -0.90 7.62 15.31
N SER A 237 0.40 7.46 15.27
CA SER A 237 1.23 7.69 14.08
C SER A 237 1.52 6.36 13.41
N VAL A 238 1.29 6.29 12.11
CA VAL A 238 1.60 5.14 11.25
C VAL A 238 2.58 5.61 10.19
N SER A 239 3.76 5.01 10.13
CA SER A 239 4.83 5.44 9.24
C SER A 239 5.45 4.29 8.46
N VAL A 240 5.75 4.51 7.18
CA VAL A 240 6.53 3.60 6.33
C VAL A 240 7.83 4.31 5.96
N PRO A 241 8.96 3.91 6.55
CA PRO A 241 10.29 4.44 6.23
C PRO A 241 10.74 3.99 4.84
N THR A 242 10.55 4.82 3.82
CA THR A 242 10.83 4.44 2.43
C THR A 242 12.30 4.14 2.14
N LYS A 243 13.23 4.79 2.86
CA LYS A 243 14.68 4.54 2.75
C LYS A 243 15.11 3.13 3.14
N GLU A 244 14.27 2.44 3.90
CA GLU A 244 14.53 1.09 4.37
C GLU A 244 13.80 0.03 3.54
N ILE A 245 13.10 0.44 2.49
CA ILE A 245 12.47 -0.48 1.54
C ILE A 245 13.55 -1.11 0.67
N GLU A 246 13.53 -2.44 0.59
CA GLU A 246 14.37 -3.20 -0.33
C GLU A 246 13.51 -3.79 -1.46
N GLU A 247 13.98 -3.64 -2.70
CA GLU A 247 13.36 -4.18 -3.89
C GLU A 247 14.30 -5.18 -4.56
N LYS A 248 13.84 -6.39 -4.88
CA LYS A 248 14.64 -7.45 -5.50
C LYS A 248 13.91 -8.06 -6.70
N GLY A 249 14.66 -8.79 -7.53
CA GLY A 249 14.12 -9.50 -8.71
C GLY A 249 13.77 -8.58 -9.88
N GLY A 250 14.35 -7.37 -9.94
CA GLY A 250 14.12 -6.40 -11.01
C GLY A 250 12.70 -5.85 -11.05
N ALA A 251 11.95 -6.00 -9.95
CA ALA A 251 10.64 -5.37 -9.76
C ALA A 251 10.78 -4.10 -8.92
N VAL A 252 9.92 -3.12 -9.19
CA VAL A 252 9.95 -1.82 -8.53
C VAL A 252 8.54 -1.42 -8.06
N ILE A 253 8.44 -0.92 -6.84
CA ILE A 253 7.18 -0.46 -6.23
C ILE A 253 6.79 0.89 -6.85
N SER A 254 5.53 1.03 -7.20
CA SER A 254 4.97 2.30 -7.66
C SER A 254 4.02 2.93 -6.64
N ARG A 255 3.23 2.10 -5.93
CA ARG A 255 2.25 2.58 -4.96
C ARG A 255 2.22 1.72 -3.72
N ILE A 256 1.92 2.37 -2.58
CA ILE A 256 1.75 1.72 -1.28
C ILE A 256 0.43 2.19 -0.68
N ARG A 257 -0.48 1.26 -0.38
CA ARG A 257 -1.67 1.48 0.45
C ARG A 257 -1.35 1.16 1.88
N VAL A 258 -1.70 2.06 2.77
CA VAL A 258 -1.45 1.91 4.21
C VAL A 258 -2.77 1.84 4.95
N LEU A 259 -2.97 0.79 5.73
CA LEU A 259 -4.16 0.56 6.56
C LEU A 259 -5.48 0.79 5.80
N PRO A 260 -5.74 0.09 4.68
CA PRO A 260 -6.90 0.37 3.83
C PRO A 260 -8.26 0.22 4.55
N PHE A 261 -8.32 -0.59 5.62
CA PHE A 261 -9.55 -0.86 6.36
C PHE A 261 -9.52 -0.34 7.80
N PHE A 262 -8.63 0.61 8.14
CA PHE A 262 -8.58 1.20 9.48
C PHE A 262 -9.90 1.87 9.84
N GLY A 263 -10.53 1.41 10.92
CA GLY A 263 -11.82 1.91 11.38
C GLY A 263 -12.98 1.63 10.42
N ALA A 264 -12.84 0.69 9.49
CA ALA A 264 -13.87 0.34 8.53
C ALA A 264 -15.21 0.00 9.19
N ALA A 265 -16.30 0.49 8.61
CA ALA A 265 -17.66 0.42 9.15
C ALA A 265 -18.54 -0.53 8.36
N GLY A 266 -19.26 -1.44 9.04
CA GLY A 266 -20.13 -2.45 8.42
C GLY A 266 -21.43 -1.90 7.83
N THR A 267 -22.30 -2.81 7.37
CA THR A 267 -23.56 -2.49 6.68
C THR A 267 -24.65 -1.90 7.57
N ASP A 268 -24.52 -2.03 8.87
CA ASP A 268 -25.44 -1.48 9.89
C ASP A 268 -24.94 -0.17 10.52
N ALA A 269 -23.75 0.29 10.09
CA ALA A 269 -23.17 1.53 10.56
C ALA A 269 -23.93 2.76 10.07
N ASP A 270 -24.02 3.78 10.94
CA ASP A 270 -24.61 5.08 10.65
C ASP A 270 -23.58 6.18 10.80
N GLY A 271 -23.38 6.94 9.73
CA GLY A 271 -22.40 8.01 9.69
C GLY A 271 -21.94 8.32 8.27
N TYR A 272 -20.69 8.75 8.15
CA TYR A 272 -20.12 9.16 6.87
C TYR A 272 -18.59 9.04 6.86
N MET A 273 -18.03 8.94 5.68
CA MET A 273 -16.62 9.18 5.40
C MET A 273 -16.44 10.65 5.04
N PHE A 274 -15.43 11.28 5.60
CA PHE A 274 -14.96 12.61 5.22
C PHE A 274 -13.80 12.45 4.24
N VAL A 275 -13.92 13.10 3.08
CA VAL A 275 -12.90 13.14 2.03
C VAL A 275 -12.53 14.60 1.71
N PRO A 276 -11.28 14.88 1.29
CA PRO A 276 -10.79 16.27 1.14
C PRO A 276 -11.19 16.92 -0.19
N ASP A 277 -12.24 16.46 -0.85
CA ASP A 277 -12.74 16.98 -2.12
C ASP A 277 -13.02 18.49 -2.03
N GLY A 278 -12.30 19.30 -2.81
CA GLY A 278 -12.23 20.73 -2.59
C GLY A 278 -11.71 21.07 -1.17
N SER A 279 -12.57 21.63 -0.34
CA SER A 279 -12.28 21.89 1.09
C SER A 279 -12.93 20.88 2.04
N GLY A 280 -13.54 19.84 1.50
CA GLY A 280 -14.13 18.71 2.22
C GLY A 280 -15.52 18.33 1.73
N ALA A 281 -15.77 17.03 1.58
CA ALA A 281 -17.06 16.45 1.25
C ALA A 281 -17.38 15.25 2.16
N LEU A 282 -18.66 14.90 2.27
CA LEU A 282 -19.12 13.78 3.08
C LEU A 282 -19.74 12.71 2.17
N ILE A 283 -19.33 11.47 2.36
CA ILE A 283 -19.90 10.29 1.72
C ILE A 283 -20.63 9.49 2.79
N ASN A 284 -21.97 9.49 2.75
CA ASN A 284 -22.75 8.73 3.72
C ASN A 284 -22.46 7.23 3.62
N LEU A 285 -22.30 6.58 4.77
CA LEU A 285 -22.14 5.13 4.85
C LEU A 285 -23.36 4.43 4.26
N ASN A 286 -23.15 3.26 3.68
CA ASN A 286 -24.23 2.38 3.19
C ASN A 286 -25.21 3.06 2.21
N ASN A 287 -24.76 4.08 1.47
CA ASN A 287 -25.59 4.88 0.57
C ASN A 287 -26.07 4.13 -0.69
N GLY A 288 -25.60 2.88 -0.89
CA GLY A 288 -25.97 2.03 -2.03
C GLY A 288 -25.37 2.45 -3.38
N CYS A 289 -24.45 3.41 -3.40
CA CYS A 289 -23.80 3.86 -4.63
C CYS A 289 -22.92 2.73 -5.21
N LYS A 290 -23.21 2.36 -6.46
CA LYS A 290 -22.49 1.33 -7.21
C LYS A 290 -21.46 1.91 -8.19
N ASN A 291 -21.34 3.24 -8.25
CA ASN A 291 -20.40 3.95 -9.12
C ASN A 291 -18.93 3.70 -8.67
N ALA A 292 -18.00 4.29 -9.41
CA ALA A 292 -16.58 4.25 -9.05
C ALA A 292 -16.37 4.75 -7.61
N ALA A 293 -15.36 4.18 -6.94
CA ALA A 293 -14.90 4.67 -5.64
C ALA A 293 -14.37 6.11 -5.77
N TYR A 294 -14.41 6.86 -4.67
CA TYR A 294 -13.71 8.14 -4.60
C TYR A 294 -12.20 7.90 -4.65
N SER A 295 -11.49 8.66 -5.46
CA SER A 295 -10.03 8.62 -5.55
C SER A 295 -9.54 9.96 -6.05
N GLN A 296 -8.80 10.71 -5.22
CA GLN A 296 -8.29 12.05 -5.56
C GLN A 296 -6.87 12.23 -5.03
N ASN A 297 -5.99 12.79 -5.88
CA ASN A 297 -4.66 13.20 -5.48
C ASN A 297 -4.75 14.39 -4.52
N ILE A 298 -3.96 14.36 -3.46
CA ILE A 298 -3.79 15.52 -2.59
C ILE A 298 -3.07 16.62 -3.40
N TYR A 299 -3.61 17.85 -3.33
CA TYR A 299 -3.19 19.03 -4.08
C TYR A 299 -3.45 18.98 -5.59
N GLY A 300 -4.12 17.93 -6.10
CA GLY A 300 -4.44 17.78 -7.51
C GLY A 300 -3.23 17.42 -8.36
N ILE A 301 -3.37 17.63 -9.67
CA ILE A 301 -2.30 17.40 -10.66
C ILE A 301 -1.62 18.74 -10.92
N ASP A 302 -0.29 18.74 -11.08
CA ASP A 302 0.46 19.94 -11.46
C ASP A 302 -0.10 20.52 -12.78
N PRO A 303 -0.62 21.77 -12.77
CA PRO A 303 -1.20 22.38 -13.96
C PRO A 303 -0.21 22.54 -15.12
N VAL A 304 1.09 22.51 -14.85
CA VAL A 304 2.14 22.61 -15.88
C VAL A 304 2.24 21.33 -16.70
N VAL A 305 1.88 20.19 -16.12
CA VAL A 305 1.93 18.86 -16.77
C VAL A 305 0.60 18.52 -17.48
N GLN A 306 -0.48 19.25 -17.19
CA GLN A 306 -1.78 18.97 -17.79
C GLN A 306 -1.79 19.27 -19.29
N SER A 307 -2.27 18.30 -20.07
CA SER A 307 -2.66 18.51 -21.46
C SER A 307 -3.84 19.50 -21.54
N TYR A 308 -3.80 20.42 -22.51
CA TYR A 308 -4.75 21.55 -22.68
C TYR A 308 -6.22 21.17 -22.94
N VAL A 309 -6.60 19.91 -22.86
CA VAL A 309 -7.99 19.46 -23.07
C VAL A 309 -8.56 18.95 -21.75
N VAL A 310 -9.01 19.84 -20.92
CA VAL A 310 -9.84 19.51 -19.76
C VAL A 310 -11.28 19.33 -20.24
N THR A 311 -11.76 18.11 -20.27
CA THR A 311 -13.14 17.77 -20.67
C THR A 311 -14.12 17.80 -19.51
N GLU A 312 -13.66 17.64 -18.29
CA GLU A 312 -14.47 17.72 -17.07
C GLU A 312 -13.68 18.46 -15.97
N TYR A 313 -14.35 19.33 -15.25
CA TYR A 313 -13.81 20.00 -14.08
C TYR A 313 -14.10 19.13 -12.84
N THR A 314 -13.06 18.64 -12.20
CA THR A 314 -13.14 18.00 -10.87
C THR A 314 -12.50 18.92 -9.84
N GLU A 315 -13.07 18.98 -8.64
CA GLU A 315 -12.42 19.70 -7.54
C GLU A 315 -11.18 18.92 -7.10
N ASP A 316 -10.09 19.64 -6.84
CA ASP A 316 -8.86 19.06 -6.31
C ASP A 316 -8.97 18.88 -4.78
N ALA A 317 -8.38 17.84 -4.25
CA ALA A 317 -8.20 17.70 -2.81
C ALA A 317 -7.18 18.72 -2.31
N ARG A 318 -7.61 19.64 -1.43
CA ARG A 318 -6.79 20.82 -1.05
C ARG A 318 -6.07 20.66 0.29
N ILE A 319 -6.47 19.68 1.08
CA ILE A 319 -5.92 19.44 2.42
C ILE A 319 -5.60 17.96 2.60
N PRO A 320 -4.48 17.61 3.27
CA PRO A 320 -4.03 16.22 3.41
C PRO A 320 -4.72 15.53 4.59
N VAL A 321 -6.05 15.47 4.59
CA VAL A 321 -6.84 14.86 5.66
C VAL A 321 -7.99 14.04 5.10
N PHE A 322 -8.40 13.04 5.85
CA PHE A 322 -9.59 12.21 5.61
C PHE A 322 -10.13 11.72 6.96
N GLY A 323 -11.30 11.12 6.98
CA GLY A 323 -11.81 10.61 8.25
C GLY A 323 -13.07 9.80 8.08
N MET A 324 -13.56 9.26 9.20
CA MET A 324 -14.82 8.55 9.26
C MET A 324 -15.51 8.82 10.58
N LYS A 325 -16.83 9.00 10.50
CA LYS A 325 -17.75 8.96 11.64
C LYS A 325 -18.58 7.69 11.57
N ASN A 326 -18.66 6.99 12.70
CA ASN A 326 -19.54 5.84 12.87
C ASN A 326 -20.23 5.93 14.25
N GLY A 327 -21.50 6.25 14.28
CA GLY A 327 -22.24 6.51 15.52
C GLY A 327 -21.63 7.67 16.33
N ASP A 328 -21.30 7.40 17.58
CA ASP A 328 -20.72 8.39 18.51
C ASP A 328 -19.17 8.37 18.51
N SER A 329 -18.57 7.74 17.53
CA SER A 329 -17.12 7.64 17.35
C SER A 329 -16.70 8.19 16.00
N ALA A 330 -15.54 8.83 15.94
CA ALA A 330 -14.94 9.27 14.69
C ALA A 330 -13.42 9.25 14.78
N PHE A 331 -12.77 9.17 13.62
CA PHE A 331 -11.34 9.45 13.52
C PHE A 331 -11.06 10.47 12.42
N LEU A 332 -10.00 11.23 12.62
CA LEU A 332 -9.38 12.08 11.61
C LEU A 332 -8.00 11.51 11.27
N GLY A 333 -7.78 11.12 10.04
CA GLY A 333 -6.48 10.79 9.48
C GLY A 333 -5.86 12.04 8.84
N ARG A 334 -4.64 12.37 9.24
CA ARG A 334 -3.86 13.46 8.66
C ARG A 334 -2.58 12.89 8.07
N ILE A 335 -2.35 13.13 6.80
CA ILE A 335 -1.12 12.75 6.11
C ILE A 335 -0.08 13.82 6.43
N THR A 336 1.00 13.44 7.13
CA THR A 336 2.05 14.35 7.60
C THR A 336 3.40 14.12 6.94
N GLY A 337 3.55 13.00 6.23
CA GLY A 337 4.71 12.67 5.40
C GLY A 337 4.26 12.05 4.10
N GLY A 338 4.82 12.50 2.96
CA GLY A 338 4.43 12.07 1.63
C GLY A 338 3.07 12.59 1.16
N ASP A 339 2.58 13.69 1.72
CA ASP A 339 1.27 14.25 1.39
C ASP A 339 1.12 14.65 -0.08
N ALA A 340 2.19 15.15 -0.71
CA ALA A 340 2.20 15.47 -2.15
C ALA A 340 2.15 14.22 -3.06
N LEU A 341 2.42 13.05 -2.53
CA LEU A 341 2.35 11.76 -3.24
C LEU A 341 1.04 11.01 -2.96
N ALA A 342 0.24 11.54 -2.04
CA ALA A 342 -0.90 10.83 -1.50
C ALA A 342 -2.13 10.95 -2.37
N ILE A 343 -2.86 9.85 -2.43
CA ILE A 343 -4.18 9.72 -3.03
C ILE A 343 -5.11 9.31 -1.90
N VAL A 344 -6.18 10.04 -1.66
CA VAL A 344 -7.22 9.60 -0.74
C VAL A 344 -8.26 8.80 -1.49
N ASN A 345 -8.51 7.60 -1.02
CA ASN A 345 -9.48 6.67 -1.58
C ASN A 345 -10.60 6.41 -0.57
N ALA A 346 -11.85 6.32 -1.05
CA ALA A 346 -12.98 5.90 -0.24
C ALA A 346 -13.95 5.05 -1.04
N ASP A 347 -14.50 4.01 -0.43
CA ASP A 347 -15.52 3.19 -1.05
C ASP A 347 -16.60 2.80 -0.04
N VAL A 348 -17.81 2.56 -0.55
CA VAL A 348 -18.96 2.18 0.25
C VAL A 348 -19.21 0.68 0.19
N SER A 349 -19.86 0.16 1.23
CA SER A 349 -20.25 -1.23 1.33
C SER A 349 -21.07 -1.75 0.14
N GLY A 350 -21.00 -3.06 -0.09
CA GLY A 350 -21.86 -3.75 -1.06
C GLY A 350 -21.32 -3.81 -2.49
N LYS A 351 -20.04 -3.44 -2.71
CA LYS A 351 -19.35 -3.61 -4.00
C LYS A 351 -18.32 -4.75 -3.95
N LEU A 352 -17.21 -4.52 -3.30
CA LEU A 352 -16.09 -5.47 -3.18
C LEU A 352 -16.17 -6.28 -1.88
N ASN A 353 -16.76 -5.70 -0.87
CA ASN A 353 -16.97 -6.25 0.48
C ASN A 353 -18.16 -5.56 1.17
N SER A 354 -18.45 -5.94 2.41
CA SER A 354 -19.54 -5.40 3.22
C SER A 354 -19.14 -4.18 4.06
N TYR A 355 -18.05 -3.51 3.75
CA TYR A 355 -17.52 -2.42 4.56
C TYR A 355 -17.45 -1.10 3.80
N ASN A 356 -17.59 0.00 4.56
CA ASN A 356 -17.29 1.35 4.13
C ASN A 356 -15.91 1.70 4.66
N TYR A 357 -15.02 2.25 3.86
CA TYR A 357 -13.64 2.51 4.24
C TYR A 357 -13.04 3.68 3.48
N VAL A 358 -12.12 4.39 4.14
CA VAL A 358 -11.36 5.52 3.60
C VAL A 358 -9.91 5.39 3.99
N TYR A 359 -8.98 5.56 3.04
CA TYR A 359 -7.57 5.30 3.26
C TYR A 359 -6.66 6.08 2.32
N PRO A 360 -5.38 6.29 2.71
CA PRO A 360 -4.37 6.86 1.85
C PRO A 360 -3.66 5.79 1.02
N GLU A 361 -3.37 6.12 -0.23
CA GLU A 361 -2.44 5.42 -1.11
C GLU A 361 -1.34 6.40 -1.51
N PHE A 362 -0.09 5.97 -1.50
CA PHE A 362 1.06 6.81 -1.82
C PHE A 362 1.69 6.37 -3.14
N CYS A 363 1.83 7.30 -4.09
CA CYS A 363 2.58 7.10 -5.32
C CYS A 363 4.06 7.35 -5.05
N VAL A 364 4.79 6.31 -4.66
CA VAL A 364 6.20 6.41 -4.25
C VAL A 364 7.18 6.40 -5.42
N ARG A 365 6.67 6.16 -6.64
CA ARG A 365 7.43 6.23 -7.89
C ARG A 365 6.49 6.61 -9.00
N GLU A 366 6.75 7.73 -9.65
CA GLU A 366 5.94 8.24 -10.76
C GLU A 366 6.08 7.33 -11.99
N ILE A 367 5.01 7.26 -12.76
CA ILE A 367 4.92 6.43 -13.95
C ILE A 367 4.35 7.28 -15.07
N GLU A 368 5.14 7.48 -16.11
CA GLU A 368 4.71 8.11 -17.35
C GLU A 368 4.43 7.06 -18.43
N LEU A 369 3.28 7.16 -19.09
CA LEU A 369 2.95 6.31 -20.22
C LEU A 369 3.42 6.97 -21.50
N LEU A 370 4.55 6.51 -22.04
CA LEU A 370 5.07 6.99 -23.31
C LEU A 370 4.42 6.25 -24.47
N ASN A 371 3.75 7.02 -25.33
CA ASN A 371 3.26 6.50 -26.60
C ASN A 371 4.40 6.50 -27.63
N MET A 372 5.02 5.35 -27.83
CA MET A 372 6.23 5.19 -28.65
C MET A 372 5.96 5.15 -30.17
N PHE A 373 4.72 4.96 -30.62
CA PHE A 373 4.41 4.74 -32.02
C PHE A 373 3.15 5.48 -32.48
N GLY A 374 3.29 6.76 -32.74
CA GLY A 374 2.21 7.63 -33.24
C GLY A 374 1.85 7.41 -34.74
N VAL A 375 2.15 6.27 -35.36
CA VAL A 375 1.82 6.00 -36.77
C VAL A 375 1.12 4.65 -36.90
N SER A 376 -0.15 4.71 -37.25
CA SER A 376 -1.05 3.61 -37.67
C SER A 376 -1.39 2.54 -36.62
N GLY A 377 -2.43 2.76 -35.83
CA GLY A 377 -3.40 1.73 -35.45
C GLY A 377 -3.10 0.82 -34.27
N ASN A 378 -1.88 0.69 -33.81
CA ASN A 378 -1.52 -0.04 -32.59
C ASN A 378 -0.75 0.89 -31.65
N GLN A 379 -1.48 1.61 -30.80
CA GLN A 379 -0.90 2.37 -29.69
C GLN A 379 -0.51 1.38 -28.59
N ALA A 380 0.78 1.21 -28.36
CA ALA A 380 1.28 0.53 -27.18
C ALA A 380 1.89 1.61 -26.26
N ASP A 381 1.18 1.94 -25.18
CA ASP A 381 1.71 2.79 -24.14
C ASP A 381 2.75 1.99 -23.33
N VAL A 382 3.99 2.48 -23.30
CA VAL A 382 5.08 1.85 -22.56
C VAL A 382 5.25 2.61 -21.25
N PRO A 383 5.06 1.97 -20.07
CA PRO A 383 5.29 2.61 -18.80
C PRO A 383 6.79 2.88 -18.60
N VAL A 384 7.12 4.12 -18.36
CA VAL A 384 8.43 4.59 -17.92
C VAL A 384 8.32 4.96 -16.46
N LEU A 385 9.11 4.32 -15.62
CA LEU A 385 9.12 4.54 -14.19
C LEU A 385 10.35 5.34 -13.80
N GLU A 386 10.21 6.18 -12.80
CA GLU A 386 11.37 6.79 -12.12
C GLU A 386 12.30 5.70 -11.56
N ASN A 387 13.61 5.99 -11.56
CA ASN A 387 14.60 5.02 -11.10
C ASN A 387 14.55 4.82 -9.58
N ASP A 388 14.37 5.91 -8.85
CA ASP A 388 14.46 5.92 -7.39
C ASP A 388 13.07 5.99 -6.77
N ILE A 389 12.91 5.33 -5.63
CA ILE A 389 11.73 5.49 -4.77
C ILE A 389 11.84 6.84 -4.03
N TYR A 390 10.71 7.46 -3.78
CA TYR A 390 10.64 8.67 -2.97
C TYR A 390 11.25 8.42 -1.57
N ASP A 391 12.16 9.27 -1.12
CA ASP A 391 13.04 9.01 0.02
C ASP A 391 12.58 9.61 1.36
N GLU A 392 11.34 10.07 1.45
CA GLU A 392 10.73 10.55 2.70
C GLU A 392 9.79 9.50 3.31
N ASN A 393 9.67 9.51 4.66
CA ASN A 393 8.74 8.62 5.35
C ASN A 393 7.29 8.96 4.97
N LEU A 394 6.53 7.94 4.59
CA LEU A 394 5.09 8.07 4.41
C LEU A 394 4.44 8.00 5.78
N THR A 395 3.77 9.05 6.22
CA THR A 395 3.25 9.13 7.59
C THR A 395 1.81 9.61 7.63
N VAL A 396 0.99 8.87 8.38
CA VAL A 396 -0.40 9.23 8.69
C VAL A 396 -0.58 9.29 10.19
N CYS A 397 -1.09 10.42 10.69
CA CYS A 397 -1.44 10.59 12.09
C CYS A 397 -2.96 10.52 12.26
N TYR A 398 -3.42 9.59 13.07
CA TYR A 398 -4.84 9.40 13.38
C TYR A 398 -5.16 10.01 14.74
N SER A 399 -6.18 10.88 14.78
CA SER A 399 -6.76 11.43 16.00
C SER A 399 -8.16 10.87 16.19
N PHE A 400 -8.52 10.53 17.42
CA PHE A 400 -9.79 9.91 17.76
C PHE A 400 -10.70 10.93 18.41
N LEU A 401 -11.99 10.90 18.07
CA LEU A 401 -13.02 11.80 18.56
C LEU A 401 -14.23 10.98 19.02
N SER A 402 -14.86 11.40 20.10
CA SER A 402 -15.99 10.71 20.68
C SER A 402 -17.07 11.68 21.15
N GLY A 403 -18.30 11.19 21.30
CA GLY A 403 -19.45 11.98 21.77
C GLY A 403 -19.77 13.17 20.86
N ASP A 404 -19.98 14.34 21.44
CA ASP A 404 -20.36 15.57 20.72
C ASP A 404 -19.31 16.09 19.74
N GLU A 405 -18.07 15.66 19.87
CA GLU A 405 -16.97 16.01 18.96
C GLU A 405 -16.77 14.99 17.83
N ALA A 406 -17.50 13.86 17.85
CA ALA A 406 -17.41 12.83 16.81
C ALA A 406 -18.16 13.24 15.55
N ASP A 407 -17.82 14.37 14.95
CA ASP A 407 -18.39 14.88 13.71
C ASP A 407 -17.34 15.63 12.86
N TYR A 408 -17.73 16.08 11.65
CA TYR A 408 -16.83 16.83 10.77
C TYR A 408 -16.40 18.18 11.37
N SER A 409 -17.22 18.78 12.24
CA SER A 409 -16.85 20.01 12.94
C SER A 409 -15.76 19.76 13.98
N GLY A 410 -15.87 18.66 14.73
CA GLY A 410 -14.82 18.20 15.65
C GLY A 410 -13.53 17.83 14.92
N MET A 411 -13.62 17.13 13.79
CA MET A 411 -12.47 16.85 12.91
C MET A 411 -11.79 18.15 12.47
N ALA A 412 -12.57 19.15 12.02
CA ALA A 412 -12.04 20.46 11.60
C ALA A 412 -11.37 21.23 12.75
N LYS A 413 -11.97 21.20 13.95
CA LYS A 413 -11.37 21.80 15.16
C LYS A 413 -10.06 21.10 15.55
N CYS A 414 -10.04 19.76 15.49
CA CYS A 414 -8.87 18.96 15.75
C CYS A 414 -7.73 19.32 14.78
N TYR A 415 -8.00 19.33 13.48
CA TYR A 415 -7.03 19.73 12.46
C TYR A 415 -6.51 21.15 12.66
N ARG A 416 -7.42 22.10 12.86
CA ARG A 416 -7.06 23.50 13.14
C ARG A 416 -6.14 23.62 14.36
N SER A 417 -6.44 22.92 15.45
CA SER A 417 -5.65 22.95 16.68
C SER A 417 -4.23 22.43 16.44
N GLN A 418 -4.08 21.38 15.66
CA GLN A 418 -2.78 20.82 15.26
C GLN A 418 -1.98 21.84 14.43
N LEU A 419 -2.60 22.48 13.44
CA LEU A 419 -1.94 23.51 12.62
C LEU A 419 -1.49 24.72 13.42
N ILE A 420 -2.26 25.12 14.44
CA ILE A 420 -1.88 26.21 15.37
C ILE A 420 -0.68 25.76 16.23
N LYS A 421 -0.73 24.55 16.81
CA LYS A 421 0.36 23.99 17.61
C LYS A 421 1.68 23.91 16.82
N GLU A 422 1.61 23.60 15.56
CA GLU A 422 2.75 23.54 14.64
C GLU A 422 3.19 24.92 14.11
N GLY A 423 2.44 25.98 14.43
CA GLY A 423 2.73 27.34 13.95
C GLY A 423 2.45 27.58 12.46
N VAL A 424 1.80 26.62 11.79
CA VAL A 424 1.37 26.74 10.39
C VAL A 424 0.21 27.72 10.28
N LEU A 425 -0.75 27.63 11.21
CA LEU A 425 -1.86 28.55 11.31
C LEU A 425 -1.64 29.48 12.51
N LYS A 426 -1.79 30.77 12.28
CA LYS A 426 -1.72 31.77 13.34
C LYS A 426 -3.14 32.19 13.73
N GLU A 427 -3.38 32.43 15.01
CA GLU A 427 -4.58 33.11 15.45
C GLU A 427 -4.59 34.51 14.87
N THR A 428 -5.61 34.85 14.11
CA THR A 428 -5.80 36.20 13.58
C THR A 428 -6.64 36.98 14.61
N ASN A 429 -6.13 38.12 15.04
CA ASN A 429 -6.97 39.08 15.73
C ASN A 429 -7.92 39.69 14.67
N ASP A 430 -9.22 39.59 14.94
CA ASP A 430 -10.21 40.25 14.10
C ASP A 430 -10.00 41.77 14.24
N THR A 431 -9.49 42.38 13.16
CA THR A 431 -9.27 43.82 13.10
C THR A 431 -10.52 44.57 12.66
N GLY A 432 -11.61 43.85 12.32
CA GLY A 432 -12.83 44.41 11.77
C GLY A 432 -12.71 44.82 10.28
N ASP A 433 -11.54 44.66 9.69
CA ASP A 433 -11.33 44.91 8.25
C ASP A 433 -11.66 43.65 7.45
N ILE A 434 -12.22 43.84 6.25
CA ILE A 434 -12.47 42.75 5.32
C ILE A 434 -11.14 42.37 4.64
N PRO A 435 -10.58 41.16 4.91
CA PRO A 435 -9.33 40.75 4.27
C PRO A 435 -9.54 40.55 2.76
N LEU A 436 -8.64 41.08 1.95
CA LEU A 436 -8.56 40.79 0.54
C LEU A 436 -7.51 39.72 0.30
N TYR A 437 -7.93 38.54 -0.14
CA TYR A 437 -7.04 37.50 -0.63
C TYR A 437 -6.95 37.63 -2.15
N LEU A 438 -5.76 37.90 -2.66
CA LEU A 438 -5.50 37.98 -4.10
C LEU A 438 -4.64 36.79 -4.50
N ASP A 439 -5.23 35.85 -5.21
CA ASP A 439 -4.51 34.73 -5.82
C ASP A 439 -4.29 35.04 -7.28
N VAL A 440 -3.02 35.20 -7.68
CA VAL A 440 -2.66 35.53 -9.07
C VAL A 440 -2.13 34.27 -9.74
N LEU A 441 -3.00 33.59 -10.47
CA LEU A 441 -2.63 32.51 -11.37
C LEU A 441 -2.11 33.12 -12.66
N GLY A 442 -0.80 33.19 -12.81
CA GLY A 442 -0.15 33.75 -13.96
C GLY A 442 0.73 32.73 -14.68
N GLY A 443 0.34 32.33 -15.87
CA GLY A 443 1.22 31.66 -16.82
C GLY A 443 1.89 32.73 -17.72
N VAL A 444 3.22 32.79 -17.75
CA VAL A 444 3.94 33.57 -18.74
C VAL A 444 4.31 32.66 -19.91
N GLU A 445 3.57 32.76 -21.00
CA GLU A 445 3.99 32.10 -22.23
C GLU A 445 5.31 32.74 -22.70
N THR A 446 6.41 32.08 -22.50
CA THR A 446 7.67 32.42 -23.13
C THR A 446 7.72 31.78 -24.52
N LYS A 447 7.33 32.49 -25.56
CA LYS A 447 7.55 32.02 -26.92
C LYS A 447 9.04 32.05 -27.22
N LYS A 448 9.68 30.90 -27.14
CA LYS A 448 11.01 30.71 -27.68
C LYS A 448 10.88 30.51 -29.18
N HIS A 449 11.69 31.23 -29.92
CA HIS A 449 11.77 31.10 -31.39
C HIS A 449 13.12 30.47 -31.74
N VAL A 450 13.11 29.36 -32.44
CA VAL A 450 14.29 28.81 -33.08
C VAL A 450 14.14 29.00 -34.57
N MET A 451 15.05 29.78 -35.17
CA MET A 451 15.02 30.16 -36.60
C MET A 451 13.71 30.84 -37.04
N GLY A 452 13.08 31.62 -36.15
CA GLY A 452 11.84 32.35 -36.42
C GLY A 452 10.55 31.52 -36.29
N VAL A 453 10.63 30.25 -35.93
CA VAL A 453 9.47 29.38 -35.66
C VAL A 453 9.25 29.29 -34.16
N PRO A 454 8.06 29.65 -33.65
CA PRO A 454 7.71 29.47 -32.24
C PRO A 454 7.58 27.98 -31.91
N TYR A 455 8.11 27.56 -30.77
CA TYR A 455 7.92 26.22 -30.22
C TYR A 455 7.69 26.27 -28.71
#